data_c13f7351145dedeccd4cd89a65ecfafe
#
_entry.id   c13f7351145dedeccd4cd89a65ecfafe
#
_cell.length_a   1.000
_cell.length_b   1.000
_cell.length_c   1.000
_cell.angle_alpha   90.00
_cell.angle_beta   90.00
_cell.angle_gamma   90.00
#
_symmetry.space_group_name_H-M   'P 1'
#
loop_
_entity.id
_entity.type
_entity.pdbx_description
1 polymer ?
#
loop_
_entity_poly.entity_id
_entity_poly.type
_entity_poly.pdbx_seq_one_letter_code
_entity_poly.pdbx_strand_id
1 'polypeptide(L)'
;EEVEQTDEAYTVAQRIKAKQRMKKMSKRIQMAKKRSMKRAPTPEKLKLRAKKQVKNALVSKWMRGKSKSDLSFSQRQNIEKRLKSASGRIDNMTKKLLPVVRKQDRERRANANSDKKEES
;
A
#
# COMPACT_ATOMS: atom_id res chain seq x y z
N GLU A 1 34.76 5.89 13.04
CA GLU A 1 34.56 5.01 14.19
C GLU A 1 33.32 5.36 14.96
N GLU A 2 33.16 6.63 15.31
CA GLU A 2 31.93 7.11 15.96
C GLU A 2 30.72 6.96 15.04
N VAL A 3 30.92 7.17 13.75
CA VAL A 3 29.86 7.00 12.74
C VAL A 3 29.41 5.56 12.65
N GLU A 4 30.33 4.59 12.71
CA GLU A 4 29.99 3.17 12.72
C GLU A 4 29.19 2.80 13.97
N GLN A 5 29.55 3.34 15.13
CA GLN A 5 28.81 3.14 16.37
C GLN A 5 27.42 3.76 16.30
N THR A 6 27.27 4.90 15.60
CA THR A 6 26.00 5.57 15.42
C THR A 6 25.10 4.78 14.45
N ASP A 7 25.68 4.20 13.39
CA ASP A 7 24.94 3.39 12.42
C ASP A 7 24.46 2.06 13.02
N GLU A 8 25.22 1.49 13.94
CA GLU A 8 24.81 0.32 14.69
C GLU A 8 23.77 0.62 15.76
N ALA A 9 23.43 1.83 15.93
CA ALA A 9 22.36 2.44 16.69
C ALA A 9 21.95 1.80 18.02
N TYR A 10 22.02 0.47 18.16
CA TYR A 10 21.57 -0.24 19.36
C TYR A 10 22.64 -1.14 19.93
N THR A 11 22.89 -1.00 21.24
CA THR A 11 23.65 -2.00 22.00
C THR A 11 22.83 -3.30 22.09
N VAL A 12 23.47 -4.40 22.47
CA VAL A 12 22.80 -5.68 22.69
C VAL A 12 21.64 -5.53 23.69
N ALA A 13 21.85 -4.79 24.78
CA ALA A 13 20.82 -4.54 25.78
C ALA A 13 19.62 -3.77 25.19
N GLN A 14 19.88 -2.77 24.36
CA GLN A 14 18.84 -2.00 23.69
C GLN A 14 18.03 -2.86 22.69
N ARG A 15 18.72 -3.75 21.96
CA ARG A 15 18.05 -4.69 21.05
C ARG A 15 17.13 -5.64 21.80
N ILE A 16 17.56 -6.15 22.93
CA ILE A 16 16.75 -7.03 23.77
C ILE A 16 15.51 -6.30 24.28
N LYS A 17 15.68 -5.07 24.78
CA LYS A 17 14.58 -4.23 25.22
C LYS A 17 13.58 -3.93 24.10
N ALA A 18 14.08 -3.59 22.92
CA ALA A 18 13.24 -3.34 21.74
C ALA A 18 12.44 -4.59 21.35
N LYS A 19 13.09 -5.76 21.36
CA LYS A 19 12.44 -7.04 21.07
C LYS A 19 11.35 -7.36 22.09
N GLN A 20 11.60 -7.12 23.36
CA GLN A 20 10.62 -7.33 24.43
C GLN A 20 9.42 -6.39 24.27
N ARG A 21 9.65 -5.12 23.94
CA ARG A 21 8.57 -4.15 23.66
C ARG A 21 7.72 -4.63 22.49
N MET A 22 8.35 -5.09 21.42
CA MET A 22 7.63 -5.59 20.25
C MET A 22 6.78 -6.81 20.59
N LYS A 23 7.29 -7.72 21.41
CA LYS A 23 6.51 -8.87 21.88
C LYS A 23 5.30 -8.45 22.71
N LYS A 24 5.46 -7.49 23.63
CA LYS A 24 4.37 -6.97 24.44
C LYS A 24 3.32 -6.25 23.63
N MET A 25 3.77 -5.53 22.60
CA MET A 25 2.89 -4.74 21.73
C MET A 25 2.31 -5.56 20.57
N SER A 26 2.82 -6.75 20.30
CA SER A 26 2.41 -7.56 19.14
C SER A 26 0.90 -7.81 19.10
N LYS A 27 0.30 -8.15 20.24
CA LYS A 27 -1.16 -8.36 20.33
C LYS A 27 -1.94 -7.09 19.99
N ARG A 28 -1.50 -5.94 20.52
CA ARG A 28 -2.11 -4.64 20.22
C ARG A 28 -2.01 -4.29 18.74
N ILE A 29 -0.81 -4.51 18.16
CA ILE A 29 -0.56 -4.26 16.74
C ILE A 29 -1.45 -5.16 15.88
N GLN A 30 -1.55 -6.43 16.20
CA GLN A 30 -2.40 -7.38 15.48
C GLN A 30 -3.88 -6.99 15.58
N MET A 31 -4.35 -6.62 16.78
CA MET A 31 -5.73 -6.18 16.98
C MET A 31 -6.02 -4.88 16.23
N ALA A 32 -5.08 -3.93 16.25
CA ALA A 32 -5.21 -2.67 15.51
C ALA A 32 -5.29 -2.94 14.00
N LYS A 33 -4.46 -3.84 13.47
CA LYS A 33 -4.51 -4.25 12.07
C LYS A 33 -5.84 -4.91 11.71
N LYS A 34 -6.34 -5.82 12.55
CA LYS A 34 -7.64 -6.47 12.35
C LYS A 34 -8.78 -5.48 12.35
N ARG A 35 -8.78 -4.54 13.29
CA ARG A 35 -9.78 -3.45 13.33
C ARG A 35 -9.72 -2.59 12.09
N SER A 36 -8.51 -2.23 11.65
CA SER A 36 -8.30 -1.44 10.44
C SER A 36 -8.84 -2.15 9.19
N MET A 37 -8.62 -3.46 9.09
CA MET A 37 -9.14 -4.26 7.99
C MET A 37 -10.67 -4.34 7.97
N LYS A 38 -11.32 -4.28 9.13
CA LYS A 38 -12.78 -4.36 9.24
C LYS A 38 -13.46 -3.02 9.00
N ARG A 39 -12.76 -1.91 9.17
CA ARG A 39 -13.34 -0.59 8.94
C ARG A 39 -13.60 -0.36 7.47
N ALA A 40 -14.77 0.16 7.18
CA ALA A 40 -15.07 0.65 5.85
C ALA A 40 -14.22 1.89 5.58
N PRO A 41 -13.45 1.92 4.49
CA PRO A 41 -12.71 3.11 4.13
C PRO A 41 -13.65 4.24 3.73
N THR A 42 -13.21 5.49 3.91
CA THR A 42 -13.97 6.65 3.46
C THR A 42 -14.09 6.64 1.94
N PRO A 43 -15.13 7.27 1.36
CA PRO A 43 -15.24 7.37 -0.09
C PRO A 43 -14.01 7.99 -0.75
N GLU A 44 -13.36 8.93 -0.07
CA GLU A 44 -12.12 9.55 -0.56
C GLU A 44 -10.98 8.55 -0.68
N LYS A 45 -10.81 7.68 0.31
CA LYS A 45 -9.79 6.61 0.27
C LYS A 45 -10.06 5.61 -0.85
N LEU A 46 -11.32 5.25 -1.07
CA LEU A 46 -11.71 4.36 -2.18
C LEU A 46 -11.39 5.01 -3.53
N LYS A 47 -11.67 6.28 -3.67
CA LYS A 47 -11.35 7.04 -4.87
C LYS A 47 -9.84 7.09 -5.14
N LEU A 48 -9.04 7.31 -4.09
CA LEU A 48 -7.58 7.30 -4.20
C LEU A 48 -7.05 5.91 -4.60
N ARG A 49 -7.62 4.84 -4.05
CA ARG A 49 -7.26 3.47 -4.44
C ARG A 49 -7.59 3.20 -5.91
N ALA A 50 -8.77 3.60 -6.34
CA ALA A 50 -9.18 3.45 -7.73
C ALA A 50 -8.25 4.22 -8.66
N LYS A 51 -7.92 5.45 -8.33
CA LYS A 51 -6.98 6.29 -9.09
C LYS A 51 -5.59 5.65 -9.17
N LYS A 52 -5.10 5.11 -8.06
CA LYS A 52 -3.81 4.43 -8.01
C LYS A 52 -3.80 3.18 -8.90
N GLN A 53 -4.86 2.39 -8.87
CA GLN A 53 -4.99 1.20 -9.73
C GLN A 53 -4.99 1.58 -11.22
N VAL A 54 -5.72 2.63 -11.59
CA VAL A 54 -5.75 3.14 -12.96
C VAL A 54 -4.36 3.59 -13.41
N LYS A 55 -3.68 4.39 -12.59
CA LYS A 55 -2.33 4.84 -12.88
C LYS A 55 -1.37 3.68 -13.04
N ASN A 56 -1.41 2.69 -12.14
CA ASN A 56 -0.55 1.52 -12.21
C ASN A 56 -0.80 0.69 -13.48
N ALA A 57 -2.07 0.52 -13.86
CA ALA A 57 -2.42 -0.19 -15.08
C ALA A 57 -1.90 0.51 -16.33
N LEU A 58 -2.03 1.84 -16.40
CA LEU A 58 -1.51 2.61 -17.52
C LEU A 58 0.01 2.58 -17.59
N VAL A 59 0.67 2.74 -16.45
CA VAL A 59 2.13 2.69 -16.37
C VAL A 59 2.63 1.31 -16.79
N SER A 60 2.00 0.23 -16.33
CA SER A 60 2.36 -1.13 -16.72
C SER A 60 2.22 -1.33 -18.24
N LYS A 61 1.17 -0.79 -18.82
CA LYS A 61 0.94 -0.84 -20.27
C LYS A 61 2.03 -0.10 -21.03
N TRP A 62 2.43 1.08 -20.56
CA TRP A 62 3.46 1.89 -21.21
C TRP A 62 4.87 1.33 -21.00
N MET A 63 5.12 0.63 -19.90
CA MET A 63 6.41 -0.03 -19.64
C MET A 63 6.63 -1.28 -20.48
N ARG A 64 5.59 -1.82 -21.10
CA ARG A 64 5.67 -3.00 -21.98
C ARG A 64 6.38 -4.21 -21.33
N GLY A 65 6.06 -4.48 -20.06
CA GLY A 65 6.63 -5.60 -19.33
C GLY A 65 8.00 -5.35 -18.68
N LYS A 66 8.56 -4.17 -18.84
CA LYS A 66 9.79 -3.79 -18.13
C LYS A 66 9.47 -3.41 -16.68
N SER A 67 10.39 -3.71 -15.77
CA SER A 67 10.26 -3.26 -14.37
C SER A 67 10.67 -1.78 -14.25
N LYS A 68 10.24 -1.14 -13.17
CA LYS A 68 10.63 0.26 -12.89
C LYS A 68 12.14 0.45 -12.80
N SER A 69 12.87 -0.56 -12.34
CA SER A 69 14.34 -0.51 -12.24
C SER A 69 15.03 -0.57 -13.59
N ASP A 70 14.37 -1.12 -14.63
CA ASP A 70 14.93 -1.23 -15.98
C ASP A 70 14.72 0.02 -16.81
N LEU A 71 13.96 0.99 -16.32
CA LEU A 71 13.67 2.23 -17.01
C LEU A 71 14.80 3.24 -16.85
N SER A 72 15.21 3.88 -17.93
CA SER A 72 16.13 5.02 -17.88
C SER A 72 15.42 6.24 -17.29
N PHE A 73 16.20 7.22 -16.85
CA PHE A 73 15.66 8.48 -16.31
C PHE A 73 14.73 9.19 -17.31
N SER A 74 15.13 9.25 -18.58
CA SER A 74 14.30 9.88 -19.61
C SER A 74 13.00 9.13 -19.85
N GLN A 75 13.02 7.79 -19.80
CA GLN A 75 11.81 6.97 -19.90
C GLN A 75 10.85 7.22 -18.75
N ARG A 76 11.36 7.33 -17.51
CA ARG A 76 10.58 7.67 -16.35
C ARG A 76 9.93 9.04 -16.47
N GLN A 77 10.67 10.03 -16.94
CA GLN A 77 10.14 11.38 -17.18
C GLN A 77 9.04 11.37 -18.24
N ASN A 78 9.22 10.63 -19.31
CA ASN A 78 8.21 10.49 -20.36
C ASN A 78 6.90 9.88 -19.82
N ILE A 79 7.02 8.86 -18.97
CA ILE A 79 5.86 8.24 -18.30
C ILE A 79 5.14 9.25 -17.42
N GLU A 80 5.88 10.03 -16.62
CA GLU A 80 5.29 11.07 -15.78
C GLU A 80 4.58 12.14 -16.59
N LYS A 81 5.15 12.58 -17.69
CA LYS A 81 4.52 13.53 -18.62
C LYS A 81 3.24 12.95 -19.21
N ARG A 82 3.24 11.68 -19.61
CA ARG A 82 2.05 10.99 -20.11
C ARG A 82 0.96 10.91 -19.05
N LEU A 83 1.32 10.63 -17.81
CA LEU A 83 0.37 10.60 -16.68
C LEU A 83 -0.30 11.97 -16.49
N LYS A 84 0.48 13.05 -16.53
CA LYS A 84 -0.05 14.41 -16.41
C LYS A 84 -0.98 14.75 -17.57
N SER A 85 -0.60 14.40 -18.79
CA SER A 85 -1.40 14.65 -19.99
C SER A 85 -2.70 13.82 -20.01
N ALA A 86 -2.67 12.65 -19.37
CA ALA A 86 -3.81 11.73 -19.33
C ALA A 86 -4.71 11.94 -18.11
N SER A 87 -4.57 13.05 -17.37
CA SER A 87 -5.32 13.27 -16.12
C SER A 87 -6.83 13.14 -16.29
N GLY A 88 -7.41 13.72 -17.35
CA GLY A 88 -8.85 13.60 -17.65
C GLY A 88 -9.28 12.16 -17.91
N ARG A 89 -8.48 11.42 -18.67
CA ARG A 89 -8.72 9.99 -18.95
C ARG A 89 -8.63 9.17 -17.66
N ILE A 90 -7.63 9.47 -16.81
CA ILE A 90 -7.45 8.81 -15.52
C ILE A 90 -8.67 9.05 -14.64
N ASP A 91 -9.18 10.28 -14.58
CA ASP A 91 -10.37 10.60 -13.79
C ASP A 91 -11.61 9.84 -14.27
N ASN A 92 -11.81 9.75 -15.57
CA ASN A 92 -12.92 9.00 -16.16
C ASN A 92 -12.80 7.49 -15.87
N MET A 93 -11.61 6.93 -16.03
CA MET A 93 -11.34 5.52 -15.69
C MET A 93 -11.51 5.25 -14.20
N THR A 94 -11.12 6.19 -13.35
CA THR A 94 -11.29 6.11 -11.90
C THR A 94 -12.75 6.02 -11.53
N LYS A 95 -13.60 6.84 -12.14
CA LYS A 95 -15.06 6.80 -11.93
C LYS A 95 -15.65 5.45 -12.32
N LYS A 96 -15.20 4.87 -13.44
CA LYS A 96 -15.64 3.55 -13.91
C LYS A 96 -15.15 2.42 -13.00
N LEU A 97 -13.95 2.55 -12.44
CA LEU A 97 -13.36 1.54 -11.58
C LEU A 97 -13.89 1.59 -10.16
N LEU A 98 -14.42 2.72 -9.72
CA LEU A 98 -14.84 2.91 -8.33
C LEU A 98 -15.83 1.85 -7.83
N PRO A 99 -16.87 1.42 -8.59
CA PRO A 99 -17.75 0.32 -8.15
C PRO A 99 -17.00 -0.99 -7.94
N VAL A 100 -16.02 -1.30 -8.78
CA VAL A 100 -15.20 -2.50 -8.66
C VAL A 100 -14.36 -2.47 -7.39
N VAL A 101 -13.75 -1.34 -7.10
CA VAL A 101 -12.95 -1.13 -5.87
C VAL A 101 -13.83 -1.26 -4.63
N ARG A 102 -15.05 -0.71 -4.66
CA ARG A 102 -16.01 -0.87 -3.56
C ARG A 102 -16.37 -2.31 -3.32
N LYS A 103 -16.59 -3.08 -4.39
CA LYS A 103 -16.87 -4.51 -4.31
C LYS A 103 -15.69 -5.28 -3.73
N GLN A 104 -14.48 -5.01 -4.20
CA GLN A 104 -13.26 -5.63 -3.69
C GLN A 104 -13.07 -5.34 -2.20
N ASP A 105 -13.34 -4.12 -1.77
CA ASP A 105 -13.24 -3.76 -0.37
C ASP A 105 -14.27 -4.50 0.49
N ARG A 106 -15.51 -4.61 0.02
CA ARG A 106 -16.54 -5.39 0.72
C ARG A 106 -16.16 -6.85 0.87
N GLU A 107 -15.63 -7.46 -0.18
CA GLU A 107 -15.15 -8.84 -0.16
C GLU A 107 -13.98 -9.01 0.83
N ARG A 108 -13.05 -8.08 0.83
CA ARG A 108 -11.92 -8.08 1.77
C ARG A 108 -12.41 -8.03 3.22
N ARG A 109 -13.37 -7.16 3.51
CA ARG A 109 -13.94 -7.04 4.87
C ARG A 109 -14.72 -8.31 5.25
N ALA A 110 -15.45 -8.88 4.33
CA ALA A 110 -16.17 -10.14 4.56
C ALA A 110 -15.20 -11.28 4.85
N ASN A 111 -14.10 -11.39 4.11
CA ASN A 111 -13.06 -12.39 4.35
C ASN A 111 -12.38 -12.20 5.71
N ALA A 112 -12.11 -10.96 6.10
CA ALA A 112 -11.54 -10.66 7.42
C ALA A 112 -12.48 -11.10 8.55
N ASN A 113 -13.80 -10.91 8.39
CA ASN A 113 -14.79 -11.38 9.36
C ASN A 113 -14.90 -12.90 9.37
N SER A 114 -14.78 -13.55 8.22
CA SER A 114 -14.79 -15.01 8.08
C SER A 114 -13.61 -15.65 8.80
N ASP A 115 -12.40 -15.11 8.63
CA ASP A 115 -11.19 -15.57 9.32
C ASP A 115 -11.36 -15.49 10.84
N LYS A 116 -12.02 -14.45 11.35
CA LYS A 116 -12.31 -14.31 12.77
C LYS A 116 -13.24 -15.41 13.28
N LYS A 117 -14.20 -15.84 12.49
CA LYS A 117 -15.11 -16.96 12.84
C LYS A 117 -14.36 -18.28 12.92
N GLU A 118 -13.40 -18.50 12.04
CA GLU A 118 -12.58 -19.71 12.03
C GLU A 118 -11.64 -19.77 13.24
N GLU A 119 -11.11 -18.64 13.68
CA GLU A 119 -10.25 -18.57 14.86
C GLU A 119 -11.02 -18.74 16.19
N SER A 120 -12.28 -18.49 16.21
CA SER A 120 -13.11 -18.64 17.41
C SER A 120 -13.77 -20.00 17.49
#